data_acfcab30280b6a4acd79e6946699e7cd
#
_entry.id   acfcab30280b6a4acd79e6946699e7cd
#
_cell.length_a   1.000
_cell.length_b   1.000
_cell.length_c   1.000
_cell.angle_alpha   90.00
_cell.angle_beta   90.00
_cell.angle_gamma   90.00
#
_symmetry.space_group_name_H-M   'P 1'
#
loop_
_entity.id
_entity.type
_entity.pdbx_description
1 polymer ?
#
loop_
_entity_poly.entity_id
_entity_poly.type
_entity_poly.pdbx_seq_one_letter_code
_entity_poly.pdbx_strand_id
1 'polypeptide(L)'
;MVEKKALSYELNQDMLALIRQEFDVEELANRFCEAVAGKSKQQIENIGKEIFAQYGRELMRRTVQLGEEYPDRTYEVLKEAVDHLDGYYKFALVPQRFLEIAYSSIFELRNLPIMENSPRRLAYRITDCPIYQALAAKCGGEVAKLMACKHICLTAVDVLHQDLDLDAIVRMEASLPKDGYCQFSASKLL
;
A
#
# COMPACT_ATOMS: atom_id res chain seq x y z
N MET A 1 -11.09 -38.91 9.22
CA MET A 1 -10.51 -38.23 8.04
C MET A 1 -11.01 -36.79 8.07
N VAL A 2 -10.13 -35.85 8.37
CA VAL A 2 -10.48 -34.43 8.29
C VAL A 2 -10.49 -34.07 6.81
N GLU A 3 -11.66 -33.71 6.28
CA GLU A 3 -11.79 -33.21 4.92
C GLU A 3 -10.87 -31.98 4.78
N LYS A 4 -9.80 -32.10 4.00
CA LYS A 4 -8.99 -30.96 3.60
C LYS A 4 -9.87 -30.08 2.70
N LYS A 5 -10.50 -29.08 3.28
CA LYS A 5 -11.17 -28.03 2.51
C LYS A 5 -10.15 -27.41 1.55
N ALA A 6 -10.49 -27.30 0.26
CA ALA A 6 -9.65 -26.63 -0.73
C ALA A 6 -9.34 -25.18 -0.27
N LEU A 7 -8.07 -24.79 -0.26
CA LEU A 7 -7.65 -23.45 0.12
C LEU A 7 -8.10 -22.46 -0.96
N SER A 8 -8.98 -21.54 -0.61
CA SER A 8 -9.36 -20.40 -1.45
C SER A 8 -8.43 -19.22 -1.14
N TYR A 9 -7.86 -18.61 -2.14
CA TYR A 9 -7.06 -17.38 -2.04
C TYR A 9 -7.90 -16.13 -2.33
N GLU A 10 -9.22 -16.27 -2.26
CA GLU A 10 -10.11 -15.14 -2.48
C GLU A 10 -9.99 -14.14 -1.34
N LEU A 11 -9.87 -12.87 -1.73
CA LEU A 11 -9.96 -11.73 -0.81
C LEU A 11 -11.37 -11.68 -0.22
N ASN A 12 -11.47 -11.41 1.07
CA ASN A 12 -12.76 -11.17 1.69
C ASN A 12 -13.35 -9.86 1.15
N GLN A 13 -14.43 -9.96 0.38
CA GLN A 13 -15.09 -8.81 -0.25
C GLN A 13 -15.66 -7.83 0.79
N ASP A 14 -16.12 -8.34 1.93
CA ASP A 14 -16.66 -7.51 3.01
C ASP A 14 -15.56 -6.62 3.61
N MET A 15 -14.36 -7.18 3.80
CA MET A 15 -13.19 -6.43 4.26
C MET A 15 -12.80 -5.32 3.28
N LEU A 16 -12.76 -5.63 1.98
CA LEU A 16 -12.46 -4.63 0.95
C LEU A 16 -13.52 -3.52 0.91
N ALA A 17 -14.79 -3.87 1.10
CA ALA A 17 -15.88 -2.89 1.14
C ALA A 17 -15.74 -1.93 2.34
N LEU A 18 -15.39 -2.47 3.52
CA LEU A 18 -15.12 -1.65 4.71
C LEU A 18 -13.94 -0.69 4.49
N ILE A 19 -12.82 -1.19 3.97
CA ILE A 19 -11.65 -0.34 3.70
C ILE A 19 -12.01 0.77 2.70
N ARG A 20 -12.73 0.47 1.63
CA ARG A 20 -13.17 1.46 0.65
C ARG A 20 -14.07 2.54 1.25
N GLN A 21 -14.91 2.17 2.20
CA GLN A 21 -15.78 3.10 2.88
C GLN A 21 -15.01 4.01 3.85
N GLU A 22 -14.01 3.47 4.54
CA GLU A 22 -13.20 4.20 5.53
C GLU A 22 -12.12 5.08 4.87
N PHE A 23 -11.67 4.73 3.65
CA PHE A 23 -10.53 5.35 2.95
C PHE A 23 -10.92 5.87 1.56
N ASP A 24 -11.73 6.92 1.54
CA ASP A 24 -12.19 7.56 0.30
C ASP A 24 -11.09 8.41 -0.35
N VAL A 25 -10.74 8.07 -1.59
CA VAL A 25 -9.70 8.76 -2.38
C VAL A 25 -10.11 10.17 -2.77
N GLU A 26 -11.40 10.39 -3.05
CA GLU A 26 -11.93 11.67 -3.46
C GLU A 26 -11.91 12.67 -2.29
N GLU A 27 -12.29 12.22 -1.10
CA GLU A 27 -12.22 13.02 0.13
C GLU A 27 -10.76 13.37 0.48
N LEU A 28 -9.86 12.40 0.38
CA LEU A 28 -8.42 12.62 0.57
C LEU A 28 -7.88 13.69 -0.38
N ALA A 29 -8.22 13.60 -1.66
CA ALA A 29 -7.77 14.56 -2.67
C ALA A 29 -8.34 15.97 -2.40
N ASN A 30 -9.62 16.09 -2.03
CA ASN A 30 -10.23 17.36 -1.68
C ASN A 30 -9.51 18.01 -0.50
N ARG A 31 -9.34 17.28 0.60
CA ARG A 31 -8.64 17.77 1.81
C ARG A 31 -7.23 18.26 1.50
N PHE A 32 -6.50 17.51 0.67
CA PHE A 32 -5.15 17.91 0.27
C PHE A 32 -5.17 19.17 -0.60
N CYS A 33 -6.04 19.26 -1.62
CA CYS A 33 -6.12 20.40 -2.51
C CYS A 33 -6.46 21.69 -1.76
N GLU A 34 -7.39 21.64 -0.82
CA GLU A 34 -7.73 22.76 0.04
C GLU A 34 -6.53 23.23 0.87
N ALA A 35 -5.80 22.29 1.46
CA ALA A 35 -4.65 22.58 2.31
C ALA A 35 -3.47 23.20 1.55
N VAL A 36 -3.31 22.88 0.26
CA VAL A 36 -2.16 23.37 -0.55
C VAL A 36 -2.47 24.57 -1.43
N ALA A 37 -3.69 25.08 -1.43
CA ALA A 37 -4.09 26.24 -2.23
C ALA A 37 -3.19 27.44 -1.93
N GLY A 38 -2.54 28.00 -2.96
CA GLY A 38 -1.64 29.15 -2.83
C GLY A 38 -0.32 28.89 -2.10
N LYS A 39 0.03 27.62 -1.84
CA LYS A 39 1.29 27.26 -1.15
C LYS A 39 2.45 27.11 -2.12
N SER A 40 3.66 27.35 -1.62
CA SER A 40 4.90 27.08 -2.34
C SER A 40 5.15 25.55 -2.47
N LYS A 41 6.01 25.15 -3.42
CA LYS A 41 6.37 23.76 -3.63
C LYS A 41 6.86 23.07 -2.35
N GLN A 42 7.68 23.73 -1.55
CA GLN A 42 8.18 23.18 -0.29
C GLN A 42 7.07 23.00 0.74
N GLN A 43 6.12 23.93 0.82
CA GLN A 43 4.97 23.79 1.72
C GLN A 43 4.04 22.65 1.26
N ILE A 44 3.82 22.51 -0.06
CA ILE A 44 3.03 21.42 -0.63
C ILE A 44 3.65 20.05 -0.26
N GLU A 45 4.97 19.89 -0.39
CA GLU A 45 5.67 18.66 -0.03
C GLU A 45 5.52 18.36 1.47
N ASN A 46 5.66 19.34 2.35
CA ASN A 46 5.52 19.16 3.79
C ASN A 46 4.08 18.76 4.18
N ILE A 47 3.08 19.48 3.67
CA ILE A 47 1.65 19.18 3.88
C ILE A 47 1.32 17.79 3.34
N GLY A 48 1.83 17.47 2.14
CA GLY A 48 1.63 16.17 1.53
C GLY A 48 2.25 15.03 2.37
N LYS A 49 3.45 15.26 2.90
CA LYS A 49 4.07 14.29 3.81
C LYS A 49 3.22 14.02 5.05
N GLU A 50 2.59 15.04 5.64
CA GLU A 50 1.70 14.85 6.79
C GLU A 50 0.42 14.11 6.40
N ILE A 51 -0.33 14.63 5.43
CA ILE A 51 -1.66 14.11 5.05
C ILE A 51 -1.54 12.69 4.49
N PHE A 52 -0.65 12.50 3.52
CA PHE A 52 -0.55 11.21 2.83
C PHE A 52 0.18 10.15 3.65
N ALA A 53 1.15 10.52 4.48
CA ALA A 53 1.78 9.55 5.38
C ALA A 53 0.79 9.08 6.46
N GLN A 54 -0.03 10.00 6.99
CA GLN A 54 -1.09 9.62 7.93
C GLN A 54 -2.07 8.64 7.28
N TYR A 55 -2.59 8.98 6.10
CA TYR A 55 -3.52 8.11 5.36
C TYR A 55 -2.91 6.73 5.08
N GLY A 56 -1.67 6.67 4.59
CA GLY A 56 -0.98 5.39 4.31
C GLY A 56 -0.79 4.53 5.56
N ARG A 57 -0.47 5.15 6.69
CA ARG A 57 -0.34 4.47 7.99
C ARG A 57 -1.66 3.89 8.46
N GLU A 58 -2.71 4.70 8.44
CA GLU A 58 -4.04 4.30 8.89
C GLU A 58 -4.62 3.20 8.01
N LEU A 59 -4.51 3.34 6.68
CA LEU A 59 -4.91 2.33 5.71
C LEU A 59 -4.25 0.98 5.99
N MET A 60 -2.93 0.95 6.17
CA MET A 60 -2.21 -0.30 6.37
C MET A 60 -2.54 -0.93 7.72
N ARG A 61 -2.55 -0.16 8.80
CA ARG A 61 -2.91 -0.67 10.13
C ARG A 61 -4.34 -1.18 10.18
N ARG A 62 -5.27 -0.47 9.55
CA ARG A 62 -6.66 -0.93 9.46
C ARG A 62 -6.77 -2.22 8.66
N THR A 63 -5.99 -2.36 7.59
CA THR A 63 -5.94 -3.60 6.80
C THR A 63 -5.44 -4.78 7.62
N VAL A 64 -4.37 -4.60 8.39
CA VAL A 64 -3.84 -5.65 9.28
C VAL A 64 -4.87 -6.02 10.34
N GLN A 65 -5.47 -5.03 11.00
CA GLN A 65 -6.52 -5.24 12.01
C GLN A 65 -7.71 -6.02 11.43
N LEU A 66 -8.20 -5.63 10.26
CA LEU A 66 -9.30 -6.33 9.60
C LEU A 66 -8.91 -7.75 9.18
N GLY A 67 -7.66 -7.98 8.81
CA GLY A 67 -7.14 -9.32 8.55
C GLY A 67 -7.21 -10.24 9.77
N GLU A 68 -7.08 -9.67 10.98
CA GLU A 68 -7.25 -10.39 12.24
C GLU A 68 -8.72 -10.60 12.64
N GLU A 69 -9.57 -9.58 12.40
CA GLU A 69 -11.01 -9.62 12.71
C GLU A 69 -11.77 -10.52 11.73
N TYR A 70 -11.38 -10.53 10.46
CA TYR A 70 -11.96 -11.32 9.39
C TYR A 70 -10.89 -12.24 8.82
N PRO A 71 -10.51 -13.32 9.52
CA PRO A 71 -9.50 -14.23 9.03
C PRO A 71 -10.01 -14.85 7.74
N ASP A 72 -9.64 -14.21 6.60
CA ASP A 72 -9.75 -14.92 5.36
C ASP A 72 -8.73 -16.07 5.43
N ARG A 73 -8.99 -17.07 4.66
CA ARG A 73 -8.12 -18.26 4.60
C ARG A 73 -6.68 -17.92 4.20
N THR A 74 -6.49 -16.80 3.54
CA THR A 74 -5.18 -16.33 3.11
C THR A 74 -4.36 -15.84 4.30
N TYR A 75 -4.99 -15.12 5.23
CA TYR A 75 -4.33 -14.70 6.47
C TYR A 75 -3.96 -15.90 7.32
N GLU A 76 -4.87 -16.85 7.51
CA GLU A 76 -4.61 -18.09 8.26
C GLU A 76 -3.46 -18.89 7.65
N VAL A 77 -3.47 -19.09 6.31
CA VAL A 77 -2.40 -19.80 5.60
C VAL A 77 -1.07 -19.06 5.69
N LEU A 78 -1.06 -17.74 5.57
CA LEU A 78 0.16 -16.94 5.69
C LEU A 78 0.69 -16.95 7.12
N LYS A 79 -0.19 -16.85 8.11
CA LYS A 79 0.19 -16.94 9.54
C LYS A 79 0.77 -18.33 9.85
N GLU A 80 0.11 -19.38 9.42
CA GLU A 80 0.59 -20.76 9.58
C GLU A 80 1.93 -20.97 8.85
N ALA A 81 2.08 -20.44 7.64
CA ALA A 81 3.34 -20.51 6.90
C ALA A 81 4.46 -19.72 7.60
N VAL A 82 4.16 -18.56 8.18
CA VAL A 82 5.12 -17.76 8.96
C VAL A 82 5.57 -18.50 10.22
N ASP A 83 4.64 -19.15 10.90
CA ASP A 83 4.93 -19.90 12.14
C ASP A 83 5.77 -21.17 11.89
N HIS A 84 5.63 -21.79 10.71
CA HIS A 84 6.33 -23.05 10.36
C HIS A 84 7.62 -22.86 9.54
N LEU A 85 7.89 -21.69 8.97
CA LEU A 85 8.93 -21.49 7.96
C LEU A 85 10.04 -20.52 8.37
N ASP A 86 10.41 -20.52 9.65
CA ASP A 86 11.67 -19.96 10.19
C ASP A 86 12.16 -18.65 9.52
N GLY A 87 11.28 -17.70 9.29
CA GLY A 87 11.59 -16.36 8.83
C GLY A 87 11.94 -16.20 7.35
N TYR A 88 12.21 -17.29 6.61
CA TYR A 88 12.61 -17.22 5.20
C TYR A 88 11.52 -16.64 4.29
N TYR A 89 10.26 -17.00 4.54
CA TYR A 89 9.11 -16.52 3.78
C TYR A 89 8.46 -15.25 4.37
N LYS A 90 8.86 -14.82 5.56
CA LYS A 90 8.31 -13.63 6.21
C LYS A 90 8.47 -12.37 5.35
N PHE A 91 9.65 -12.20 4.75
CA PHE A 91 10.03 -10.91 4.18
C PHE A 91 9.20 -10.53 2.94
N ALA A 92 9.05 -11.44 1.99
CA ALA A 92 8.42 -11.06 0.72
C ALA A 92 6.94 -11.47 0.62
N LEU A 93 6.57 -12.69 1.03
CA LEU A 93 5.21 -13.21 0.84
C LEU A 93 4.18 -12.53 1.75
N VAL A 94 4.47 -12.38 3.03
CA VAL A 94 3.52 -11.78 3.99
C VAL A 94 3.33 -10.29 3.70
N PRO A 95 4.38 -9.46 3.58
CA PRO A 95 4.22 -8.07 3.18
C PRO A 95 3.51 -7.89 1.84
N GLN A 96 3.84 -8.69 0.83
CA GLN A 96 3.14 -8.65 -0.45
C GLN A 96 1.64 -8.82 -0.28
N ARG A 97 1.23 -9.79 0.51
CA ARG A 97 -0.19 -10.10 0.67
C ARG A 97 -0.97 -8.97 1.34
N PHE A 98 -0.44 -8.38 2.39
CA PHE A 98 -1.06 -7.22 3.02
C PHE A 98 -1.11 -6.01 2.09
N LEU A 99 -0.08 -5.81 1.26
CA LEU A 99 -0.08 -4.78 0.23
C LEU A 99 -1.18 -5.01 -0.81
N GLU A 100 -1.34 -6.23 -1.29
CA GLU A 100 -2.41 -6.58 -2.23
C GLU A 100 -3.79 -6.32 -1.64
N ILE A 101 -4.01 -6.67 -0.38
CA ILE A 101 -5.28 -6.42 0.31
C ILE A 101 -5.52 -4.91 0.47
N ALA A 102 -4.60 -4.18 1.06
CA ALA A 102 -4.72 -2.75 1.29
C ALA A 102 -4.94 -1.99 -0.03
N TYR A 103 -4.18 -2.34 -1.05
CA TYR A 103 -4.21 -1.65 -2.33
C TYR A 103 -5.38 -2.06 -3.22
N SER A 104 -5.96 -3.25 -3.05
CA SER A 104 -7.19 -3.65 -3.75
C SER A 104 -8.41 -2.81 -3.35
N SER A 105 -8.32 -2.08 -2.24
CA SER A 105 -9.34 -1.09 -1.88
C SER A 105 -9.25 0.18 -2.73
N ILE A 106 -8.07 0.50 -3.26
CA ILE A 106 -7.78 1.73 -4.01
C ILE A 106 -7.53 1.44 -5.49
N PHE A 107 -6.79 0.38 -5.80
CA PHE A 107 -6.33 0.03 -7.14
C PHE A 107 -6.98 -1.26 -7.63
N GLU A 108 -7.06 -1.42 -8.93
CA GLU A 108 -7.29 -2.74 -9.51
C GLU A 108 -5.98 -3.56 -9.45
N LEU A 109 -6.05 -4.82 -9.02
CA LEU A 109 -4.87 -5.70 -8.89
C LEU A 109 -4.05 -5.83 -10.18
N ARG A 110 -4.70 -5.75 -11.35
CA ARG A 110 -3.99 -5.74 -12.65
C ARG A 110 -3.03 -4.56 -12.81
N ASN A 111 -3.27 -3.47 -12.08
CA ASN A 111 -2.44 -2.26 -12.08
C ASN A 111 -1.35 -2.29 -11.01
N LEU A 112 -1.20 -3.42 -10.30
CA LEU A 112 -0.24 -3.66 -9.23
C LEU A 112 0.68 -4.87 -9.54
N PRO A 113 1.44 -4.88 -10.66
CA PRO A 113 2.34 -5.99 -10.95
C PRO A 113 3.49 -6.06 -9.94
N ILE A 114 3.69 -7.26 -9.41
CA ILE A 114 4.85 -7.58 -8.56
C ILE A 114 6.03 -7.86 -9.48
N MET A 115 7.08 -7.07 -9.33
CA MET A 115 8.28 -7.11 -10.18
C MET A 115 9.35 -8.03 -9.61
N GLU A 116 9.42 -8.11 -8.29
CA GLU A 116 10.34 -8.99 -7.57
C GLU A 116 9.70 -9.41 -6.24
N ASN A 117 9.80 -10.68 -5.93
CA ASN A 117 9.41 -11.26 -4.65
C ASN A 117 10.49 -12.26 -4.27
N SER A 118 11.52 -11.79 -3.59
CA SER A 118 12.67 -12.58 -3.18
C SER A 118 12.85 -12.52 -1.65
N PRO A 119 13.64 -13.39 -1.03
CA PRO A 119 13.94 -13.33 0.39
C PRO A 119 14.63 -12.03 0.83
N ARG A 120 15.10 -11.22 -0.12
CA ARG A 120 15.84 -9.98 0.15
C ARG A 120 15.12 -8.72 -0.30
N ARG A 121 14.18 -8.85 -1.23
CA ARG A 121 13.56 -7.69 -1.84
C ARG A 121 12.15 -7.99 -2.34
N LEU A 122 11.23 -7.09 -2.02
CA LEU A 122 9.93 -6.98 -2.63
C LEU A 122 9.92 -5.71 -3.50
N ALA A 123 9.56 -5.83 -4.77
CA ALA A 123 9.36 -4.68 -5.64
C ALA A 123 8.05 -4.80 -6.42
N TYR A 124 7.30 -3.71 -6.52
CA TYR A 124 6.04 -3.66 -7.22
C TYR A 124 5.86 -2.33 -7.96
N ARG A 125 5.01 -2.32 -8.96
CA ARG A 125 4.62 -1.12 -9.71
C ARG A 125 3.16 -0.78 -9.47
N ILE A 126 2.85 0.49 -9.69
CA ILE A 126 1.50 1.01 -9.82
C ILE A 126 1.45 1.68 -11.19
N THR A 127 0.72 1.08 -12.12
CA THR A 127 0.66 1.53 -13.52
C THR A 127 -0.50 2.50 -13.78
N ASP A 128 -1.53 2.44 -12.94
CA ASP A 128 -2.68 3.34 -12.98
C ASP A 128 -3.07 3.71 -11.54
N CYS A 129 -3.00 4.99 -11.20
CA CYS A 129 -3.15 5.46 -9.83
C CYS A 129 -4.34 6.42 -9.69
N PRO A 130 -5.49 5.97 -9.13
CA PRO A 130 -6.64 6.84 -8.90
C PRO A 130 -6.33 8.06 -8.04
N ILE A 131 -5.44 7.91 -7.05
CA ILE A 131 -5.02 9.05 -6.20
C ILE A 131 -4.31 10.10 -7.03
N TYR A 132 -3.34 9.72 -7.86
CA TYR A 132 -2.64 10.66 -8.73
C TYR A 132 -3.60 11.36 -9.70
N GLN A 133 -4.54 10.61 -10.28
CA GLN A 133 -5.56 11.12 -11.19
C GLN A 133 -6.49 12.13 -10.48
N ALA A 134 -6.96 11.81 -9.28
CA ALA A 134 -7.79 12.70 -8.48
C ALA A 134 -7.04 14.01 -8.15
N LEU A 135 -5.78 13.93 -7.77
CA LEU A 135 -4.93 15.11 -7.52
C LEU A 135 -4.72 15.92 -8.79
N ALA A 136 -4.46 15.30 -9.93
CA ALA A 136 -4.29 16.01 -11.19
C ALA A 136 -5.57 16.72 -11.64
N ALA A 137 -6.73 16.09 -11.42
CA ALA A 137 -8.03 16.67 -11.75
C ALA A 137 -8.42 17.83 -10.82
N LYS A 138 -8.15 17.72 -9.52
CA LYS A 138 -8.61 18.67 -8.49
C LYS A 138 -7.62 19.77 -8.18
N CYS A 139 -6.34 19.44 -7.99
CA CYS A 139 -5.30 20.42 -7.66
C CYS A 139 -4.53 20.93 -8.89
N GLY A 140 -4.73 20.30 -10.06
CA GLY A 140 -4.01 20.60 -11.30
C GLY A 140 -2.72 19.78 -11.44
N GLY A 141 -2.31 19.61 -12.71
CA GLY A 141 -1.18 18.76 -13.08
C GLY A 141 0.16 19.15 -12.44
N GLU A 142 0.40 20.46 -12.24
CA GLU A 142 1.66 20.94 -11.65
C GLU A 142 1.79 20.52 -10.17
N VAL A 143 0.70 20.52 -9.41
CA VAL A 143 0.69 20.06 -8.02
C VAL A 143 0.85 18.53 -7.99
N ALA A 144 0.13 17.80 -8.85
CA ALA A 144 0.23 16.33 -8.93
C ALA A 144 1.66 15.88 -9.29
N LYS A 145 2.37 16.59 -10.18
CA LYS A 145 3.76 16.27 -10.56
C LYS A 145 4.76 16.36 -9.41
N LEU A 146 4.43 17.04 -8.32
CA LEU A 146 5.28 17.06 -7.13
C LEU A 146 5.31 15.69 -6.41
N MET A 147 4.40 14.79 -6.77
CA MET A 147 4.34 13.43 -6.23
C MET A 147 4.25 13.35 -4.70
N ALA A 148 3.59 14.33 -4.08
CA ALA A 148 3.38 14.32 -2.63
C ALA A 148 2.61 13.06 -2.16
N CYS A 149 1.75 12.50 -3.02
CA CYS A 149 1.04 11.24 -2.78
C CYS A 149 1.94 10.01 -2.60
N LYS A 150 3.23 10.07 -3.00
CA LYS A 150 4.20 8.99 -2.76
C LYS A 150 4.28 8.56 -1.29
N HIS A 151 4.00 9.50 -0.37
CA HIS A 151 4.05 9.25 1.07
C HIS A 151 2.99 8.27 1.55
N ILE A 152 1.88 8.06 0.80
CA ILE A 152 0.93 6.98 1.09
C ILE A 152 1.66 5.63 0.99
N CYS A 153 2.20 5.35 -0.19
CA CYS A 153 2.83 4.06 -0.48
C CYS A 153 4.09 3.84 0.36
N LEU A 154 4.94 4.86 0.50
CA LEU A 154 6.15 4.75 1.32
C LEU A 154 5.81 4.44 2.78
N THR A 155 4.86 5.16 3.37
CA THR A 155 4.50 4.96 4.78
C THR A 155 3.72 3.67 4.99
N ALA A 156 2.80 3.31 4.09
CA ALA A 156 2.05 2.06 4.20
C ALA A 156 2.99 0.84 4.22
N VAL A 157 3.98 0.83 3.32
CA VAL A 157 4.97 -0.26 3.25
C VAL A 157 5.91 -0.26 4.46
N ASP A 158 6.37 0.91 4.88
CA ASP A 158 7.26 1.05 6.04
C ASP A 158 6.58 0.56 7.32
N VAL A 159 5.37 1.03 7.60
CA VAL A 159 4.56 0.60 8.76
C VAL A 159 4.28 -0.90 8.73
N LEU A 160 3.94 -1.46 7.57
CA LEU A 160 3.71 -2.89 7.45
C LEU A 160 4.94 -3.71 7.85
N HIS A 161 6.13 -3.30 7.39
CA HIS A 161 7.36 -4.01 7.75
C HIS A 161 7.68 -3.86 9.25
N GLN A 162 7.47 -2.66 9.81
CA GLN A 162 7.63 -2.43 11.24
C GLN A 162 6.66 -3.28 12.08
N ASP A 163 5.39 -3.32 11.72
CA ASP A 163 4.36 -4.08 12.45
C ASP A 163 4.58 -5.61 12.34
N LEU A 164 5.29 -6.07 11.30
CA LEU A 164 5.71 -7.46 11.11
C LEU A 164 7.11 -7.77 11.71
N ASP A 165 7.73 -6.82 12.41
CA ASP A 165 9.09 -6.95 12.95
C ASP A 165 10.13 -7.31 11.85
N LEU A 166 10.03 -6.63 10.72
CA LEU A 166 10.91 -6.81 9.56
C LEU A 166 11.71 -5.54 9.28
N ASP A 167 13.02 -5.62 9.43
CA ASP A 167 13.91 -4.52 9.06
C ASP A 167 14.03 -4.40 7.55
N ALA A 168 13.46 -3.33 6.99
CA ALA A 168 13.49 -3.06 5.57
C ALA A 168 13.71 -1.58 5.25
N ILE A 169 14.41 -1.33 4.15
CA ILE A 169 14.52 0.00 3.56
C ILE A 169 13.49 0.13 2.45
N VAL A 170 12.55 1.05 2.62
CA VAL A 170 11.50 1.34 1.62
C VAL A 170 11.93 2.51 0.75
N ARG A 171 11.80 2.35 -0.57
CA ARG A 171 12.17 3.38 -1.56
C ARG A 171 11.16 3.48 -2.69
N MET A 172 11.02 4.68 -3.23
CA MET A 172 10.39 4.92 -4.53
C MET A 172 11.50 4.97 -5.59
N GLU A 173 11.41 4.14 -6.61
CA GLU A 173 12.42 3.98 -7.66
C GLU A 173 12.03 4.61 -8.99
N ALA A 174 10.71 4.74 -9.25
CA ALA A 174 10.17 5.38 -10.44
C ALA A 174 8.89 6.15 -10.09
N SER A 175 8.56 7.16 -10.87
CA SER A 175 7.41 8.05 -10.64
C SER A 175 6.53 8.20 -11.88
N LEU A 176 5.22 8.22 -11.70
CA LEU A 176 4.22 8.34 -12.77
C LEU A 176 4.48 9.49 -13.74
N PRO A 177 4.78 10.74 -13.31
CA PRO A 177 4.98 11.83 -14.25
C PRO A 177 6.24 11.71 -15.11
N LYS A 178 7.23 10.94 -14.66
CA LYS A 178 8.50 10.78 -15.38
C LYS A 178 8.56 9.46 -16.15
N ASP A 179 8.13 8.37 -15.51
CA ASP A 179 8.39 7.01 -15.98
C ASP A 179 7.13 6.31 -16.49
N GLY A 180 5.95 6.96 -16.36
CA GLY A 180 4.65 6.39 -16.72
C GLY A 180 4.09 5.39 -15.71
N TYR A 181 4.79 5.13 -14.62
CA TYR A 181 4.38 4.28 -13.50
C TYR A 181 5.10 4.70 -12.22
N CYS A 182 4.57 4.35 -11.08
CA CYS A 182 5.32 4.37 -9.82
C CYS A 182 5.92 2.99 -9.56
N GLN A 183 7.17 2.94 -9.09
CA GLN A 183 7.78 1.70 -8.60
C GLN A 183 8.28 1.90 -7.19
N PHE A 184 7.94 0.96 -6.33
CA PHE A 184 8.39 0.93 -4.94
C PHE A 184 9.11 -0.38 -4.66
N SER A 185 10.05 -0.32 -3.73
CA SER A 185 10.72 -1.50 -3.22
C SER A 185 10.92 -1.44 -1.72
N ALA A 186 10.88 -2.60 -1.08
CA ALA A 186 11.35 -2.84 0.26
C ALA A 186 12.49 -3.85 0.20
N SER A 187 13.66 -3.48 0.73
CA SER A 187 14.85 -4.34 0.73
C SER A 187 15.25 -4.63 2.17
N LYS A 188 15.44 -5.92 2.48
CA LYS A 188 15.86 -6.37 3.81
C LYS A 188 17.22 -5.76 4.18
N LEU A 189 17.34 -5.25 5.39
CA LEU A 189 18.65 -4.91 5.96
C LEU A 189 19.44 -6.21 6.21
N LEU A 190 20.71 -6.21 5.82
CA LEU A 190 21.63 -7.34 6.02
C LEU A 190 22.12 -7.39 7.46
#